data_cb2c37a048d5f3aa34b7846cc1b34e7e
#
_entry.id   cb2c37a048d5f3aa34b7846cc1b34e7e
#
_cell.length_a   1.000
_cell.length_b   1.000
_cell.length_c   1.000
_cell.angle_alpha   90.00
_cell.angle_beta   90.00
_cell.angle_gamma   90.00
#
_symmetry.space_group_name_H-M   'P 1'
#
loop_
_entity.id
_entity.type
_entity.pdbx_description
1 polymer ?
#
loop_
_entity_poly.entity_id
_entity_poly.type
_entity_poly.pdbx_seq_one_letter_code
_entity_poly.pdbx_strand_id
1 'polypeptide(L)'
;QFLAGTGSMLSWWGDIGSNANTSDNSLIAGNVGFDILPGSDDVWNHNAGKWETLASGPNYAPNMAYIGWGVYVMATVDGDSTKRKAAWSAAAHLGGKDLSLWCSMYPSGFQPYRNSHFNHSEWVGAGYSMEFAQDYLDSEADSYNHPNAAIEPRIPGIFQYYSIAEDELAKIYAGQFDAQTGADNIAAAWDKITDQIGRESQIKLYKASLGL
;
A
#
# COMPACT_ATOMS: atom_id res chain seq x y z
N GLN A 1 0.62 -8.84 17.40
CA GLN A 1 -0.18 -10.09 17.44
C GLN A 1 0.30 -11.06 16.37
N PHE A 2 0.41 -10.66 15.08
CA PHE A 2 0.86 -11.53 14.00
C PHE A 2 2.26 -12.09 14.24
N LEU A 3 3.27 -11.23 14.46
CA LEU A 3 4.65 -11.68 14.76
C LEU A 3 4.77 -12.54 16.01
N ALA A 4 3.84 -12.41 16.93
CA ALA A 4 3.75 -13.25 18.13
C ALA A 4 3.03 -14.59 17.91
N GLY A 5 2.59 -14.88 16.68
CA GLY A 5 1.90 -16.12 16.33
C GLY A 5 0.48 -16.25 16.89
N THR A 6 -0.12 -15.16 17.36
CA THR A 6 -1.50 -15.17 17.89
C THR A 6 -2.54 -14.75 16.85
N GLY A 7 -2.10 -14.29 15.67
CA GLY A 7 -2.93 -14.01 14.50
C GLY A 7 -2.54 -14.94 13.37
N SER A 8 -3.52 -15.56 12.70
CA SER A 8 -3.28 -16.52 11.62
C SER A 8 -3.14 -15.87 10.24
N MET A 9 -3.68 -14.66 10.06
CA MET A 9 -3.61 -13.89 8.81
C MET A 9 -3.47 -12.40 9.10
N LEU A 10 -2.81 -11.70 8.18
CA LEU A 10 -2.62 -10.25 8.24
C LEU A 10 -2.67 -9.69 6.83
N SER A 11 -3.49 -8.65 6.61
CA SER A 11 -3.37 -7.77 5.46
C SER A 11 -2.56 -6.55 5.89
N TRP A 12 -1.42 -6.34 5.27
CA TRP A 12 -0.45 -5.31 5.67
C TRP A 12 0.39 -4.87 4.49
N TRP A 13 1.27 -3.91 4.71
CA TRP A 13 2.31 -3.56 3.75
C TRP A 13 3.35 -4.68 3.65
N GLY A 14 3.96 -4.82 2.48
CA GLY A 14 4.94 -5.87 2.20
C GLY A 14 6.17 -5.88 3.11
N ASP A 15 6.49 -4.77 3.80
CA ASP A 15 7.57 -4.70 4.78
C ASP A 15 7.43 -5.72 5.93
N ILE A 16 6.23 -6.22 6.16
CA ILE A 16 6.00 -7.28 7.15
C ILE A 16 6.78 -8.56 6.82
N GLY A 17 7.09 -8.80 5.53
CA GLY A 17 7.85 -9.98 5.12
C GLY A 17 9.23 -10.04 5.74
N SER A 18 10.03 -8.97 5.60
CA SER A 18 11.34 -8.89 6.24
C SER A 18 11.23 -8.94 7.77
N ASN A 19 10.26 -8.22 8.36
CA ASN A 19 10.02 -8.22 9.80
C ASN A 19 9.65 -9.61 10.33
N ALA A 20 8.80 -10.35 9.62
CA ALA A 20 8.36 -11.68 10.06
C ALA A 20 9.50 -12.70 10.09
N ASN A 21 10.48 -12.58 9.20
CA ASN A 21 11.57 -13.54 9.09
C ASN A 21 12.85 -13.18 9.85
N THR A 22 13.11 -11.91 10.11
CA THR A 22 14.41 -11.46 10.66
C THR A 22 14.30 -10.69 11.97
N SER A 23 13.11 -10.29 12.40
CA SER A 23 12.95 -9.60 13.67
C SER A 23 13.17 -10.55 14.85
N ASP A 24 14.00 -10.16 15.80
CA ASP A 24 14.18 -10.90 17.08
C ASP A 24 12.86 -11.07 17.85
N ASN A 25 11.86 -10.27 17.50
CA ASN A 25 10.53 -10.33 18.11
C ASN A 25 9.55 -11.24 17.34
N SER A 26 9.97 -11.87 16.25
CA SER A 26 9.12 -12.76 15.47
C SER A 26 9.21 -14.19 15.97
N LEU A 27 8.07 -14.74 16.39
CA LEU A 27 7.93 -16.15 16.78
C LEU A 27 7.47 -17.04 15.61
N ILE A 28 7.30 -16.46 14.42
CA ILE A 28 6.74 -17.14 13.24
C ILE A 28 7.74 -17.20 12.07
N ALA A 29 9.00 -16.84 12.30
CA ALA A 29 10.03 -16.90 11.27
C ALA A 29 10.09 -18.29 10.61
N GLY A 30 10.11 -18.32 9.27
CA GLY A 30 10.08 -19.53 8.47
C GLY A 30 8.71 -20.22 8.36
N ASN A 31 7.64 -19.65 8.93
CA ASN A 31 6.28 -20.20 8.90
C ASN A 31 5.26 -19.20 8.34
N VAL A 32 5.69 -18.25 7.54
CA VAL A 32 4.84 -17.22 6.92
C VAL A 32 4.83 -17.43 5.41
N GLY A 33 3.65 -17.57 4.84
CA GLY A 33 3.42 -17.53 3.40
C GLY A 33 2.84 -16.18 2.98
N PHE A 34 3.00 -15.83 1.72
CA PHE A 34 2.57 -14.57 1.12
C PHE A 34 1.69 -14.82 -0.09
N ASP A 35 0.68 -13.97 -0.27
CA ASP A 35 -0.19 -14.02 -1.43
C ASP A 35 -0.81 -12.63 -1.65
N ILE A 36 -1.37 -12.42 -2.84
CA ILE A 36 -2.13 -11.21 -3.16
C ILE A 36 -3.40 -11.12 -2.30
N LEU A 37 -3.95 -9.93 -2.15
CA LEU A 37 -5.23 -9.76 -1.45
C LEU A 37 -6.31 -10.64 -2.07
N PRO A 38 -7.13 -11.34 -1.26
CA PRO A 38 -8.20 -12.20 -1.74
C PRO A 38 -9.16 -11.45 -2.66
N GLY A 39 -9.58 -12.11 -3.74
CA GLY A 39 -10.60 -11.62 -4.64
C GLY A 39 -12.02 -11.96 -4.17
N SER A 40 -13.02 -11.36 -4.81
CA SER A 40 -14.43 -11.65 -4.61
C SER A 40 -15.06 -12.17 -5.91
N ASP A 41 -15.87 -13.22 -5.79
CA ASP A 41 -16.67 -13.72 -6.92
C ASP A 41 -17.80 -12.74 -7.28
N ASP A 42 -18.29 -11.98 -6.31
CA ASP A 42 -19.34 -10.98 -6.49
C ASP A 42 -18.75 -9.57 -6.54
N VAL A 43 -19.20 -8.79 -7.50
CA VAL A 43 -18.82 -7.39 -7.69
C VAL A 43 -20.06 -6.51 -7.84
N TRP A 44 -19.98 -5.29 -7.34
CA TRP A 44 -21.04 -4.31 -7.56
C TRP A 44 -20.96 -3.70 -8.94
N ASN A 45 -21.98 -3.91 -9.77
CA ASN A 45 -22.11 -3.26 -11.06
C ASN A 45 -22.79 -1.89 -10.90
N HIS A 46 -22.01 -0.82 -10.92
CA HIS A 46 -22.53 0.55 -10.78
C HIS A 46 -23.54 0.96 -11.87
N ASN A 47 -23.38 0.43 -13.09
CA ASN A 47 -24.29 0.75 -14.19
C ASN A 47 -25.64 0.04 -14.04
N ALA A 48 -25.62 -1.18 -13.53
CA ALA A 48 -26.84 -1.98 -13.32
C ALA A 48 -27.46 -1.78 -11.93
N GLY A 49 -26.73 -1.16 -10.98
CA GLY A 49 -27.16 -0.94 -9.61
C GLY A 49 -27.40 -2.23 -8.82
N LYS A 50 -26.59 -3.28 -9.07
CA LYS A 50 -26.76 -4.59 -8.43
C LYS A 50 -25.42 -5.33 -8.28
N TRP A 51 -25.40 -6.32 -7.40
CA TRP A 51 -24.34 -7.31 -7.32
C TRP A 51 -24.43 -8.29 -8.49
N GLU A 52 -23.29 -8.67 -9.05
CA GLU A 52 -23.16 -9.65 -10.12
C GLU A 52 -22.01 -10.60 -9.80
N THR A 53 -22.28 -11.90 -9.94
CA THR A 53 -21.24 -12.92 -9.83
C THR A 53 -20.45 -12.99 -11.13
N LEU A 54 -19.12 -12.89 -11.06
CA LEU A 54 -18.25 -12.94 -12.23
C LEU A 54 -18.08 -14.37 -12.74
N ALA A 55 -18.36 -14.59 -14.02
CA ALA A 55 -18.11 -15.86 -14.67
C ALA A 55 -16.60 -16.17 -14.88
N SER A 56 -15.75 -15.16 -14.79
CA SER A 56 -14.30 -15.26 -14.95
C SER A 56 -13.55 -15.74 -13.71
N GLY A 57 -14.24 -15.95 -12.60
CA GLY A 57 -13.66 -16.22 -11.30
C GLY A 57 -13.45 -14.95 -10.48
N PRO A 58 -12.77 -15.04 -9.32
CA PRO A 58 -12.65 -13.94 -8.38
C PRO A 58 -12.05 -12.67 -8.97
N ASN A 59 -12.60 -11.53 -8.64
CA ASN A 59 -12.04 -10.22 -8.94
C ASN A 59 -10.97 -9.88 -7.90
N TYR A 60 -9.72 -10.05 -8.27
CA TYR A 60 -8.58 -9.61 -7.47
C TYR A 60 -8.31 -8.14 -7.74
N ALA A 61 -8.10 -7.36 -6.69
CA ALA A 61 -7.76 -5.95 -6.76
C ALA A 61 -6.75 -5.59 -5.66
N PRO A 62 -5.48 -5.99 -5.80
CA PRO A 62 -4.45 -5.62 -4.84
C PRO A 62 -4.40 -4.12 -4.66
N ASN A 63 -4.32 -3.65 -3.40
CA ASN A 63 -4.33 -2.23 -3.08
C ASN A 63 -2.90 -1.72 -2.90
N MET A 64 -2.52 -0.73 -3.72
CA MET A 64 -1.25 -0.02 -3.63
C MET A 64 -1.44 1.23 -2.76
N ALA A 65 -1.33 1.06 -1.45
CA ALA A 65 -1.38 2.16 -0.49
C ALA A 65 -0.01 2.85 -0.38
N TYR A 66 0.01 4.17 -0.26
CA TYR A 66 1.21 4.99 -0.07
C TYR A 66 2.36 4.68 -1.04
N ILE A 67 2.27 5.21 -2.23
CA ILE A 67 3.18 4.92 -3.33
C ILE A 67 4.53 5.64 -3.13
N GLY A 68 5.27 5.21 -2.12
CA GLY A 68 6.68 5.54 -1.93
C GLY A 68 6.98 6.75 -1.07
N TRP A 69 8.22 6.84 -0.71
CA TRP A 69 8.81 7.93 0.04
C TRP A 69 9.62 8.83 -0.89
N GLY A 70 9.56 10.14 -0.68
CA GLY A 70 10.37 11.11 -1.43
C GLY A 70 11.44 11.73 -0.54
N VAL A 71 12.64 11.86 -1.08
CA VAL A 71 13.70 12.67 -0.46
C VAL A 71 13.71 14.04 -1.13
N TYR A 72 13.61 15.11 -0.33
CA TYR A 72 13.52 16.48 -0.80
C TYR A 72 14.74 17.27 -0.33
N VAL A 73 15.29 18.09 -1.23
CA VAL A 73 16.30 19.08 -0.87
C VAL A 73 15.63 20.44 -0.76
N MET A 74 15.73 21.06 0.40
CA MET A 74 15.07 22.32 0.70
C MET A 74 15.74 23.48 -0.05
N ALA A 75 14.97 24.42 -0.57
CA ALA A 75 15.48 25.62 -1.26
C ALA A 75 16.36 26.51 -0.35
N THR A 76 16.25 26.36 0.96
CA THR A 76 17.11 27.09 1.91
C THR A 76 18.62 26.83 1.76
N VAL A 77 19.00 25.78 1.03
CA VAL A 77 20.43 25.48 0.74
C VAL A 77 20.92 26.10 -0.58
N ASP A 78 20.06 26.74 -1.36
CA ASP A 78 20.42 27.24 -2.70
C ASP A 78 21.47 28.36 -2.66
N GLY A 79 21.53 29.15 -1.59
CA GLY A 79 22.51 30.20 -1.39
C GLY A 79 23.91 29.71 -1.02
N ASP A 80 24.08 28.41 -0.70
CA ASP A 80 25.35 27.79 -0.30
C ASP A 80 25.65 26.58 -1.19
N SER A 81 26.60 26.75 -2.11
CA SER A 81 26.93 25.69 -3.08
C SER A 81 27.48 24.41 -2.43
N THR A 82 28.13 24.52 -1.29
CA THR A 82 28.68 23.36 -0.55
C THR A 82 27.57 22.58 0.13
N LYS A 83 26.68 23.28 0.83
CA LYS A 83 25.50 22.66 1.46
C LYS A 83 24.59 22.03 0.42
N ARG A 84 24.35 22.71 -0.70
CA ARG A 84 23.54 22.17 -1.80
C ARG A 84 24.12 20.88 -2.36
N LYS A 85 25.43 20.83 -2.65
CA LYS A 85 26.10 19.61 -3.12
C LYS A 85 25.99 18.50 -2.10
N ALA A 86 26.22 18.78 -0.82
CA ALA A 86 26.11 17.80 0.24
C ALA A 86 24.69 17.24 0.37
N ALA A 87 23.67 18.12 0.32
CA ALA A 87 22.27 17.73 0.39
C ALA A 87 21.86 16.83 -0.80
N TRP A 88 22.25 17.19 -2.02
CA TRP A 88 22.00 16.35 -3.18
C TRP A 88 22.75 15.03 -3.16
N SER A 89 24.00 15.00 -2.64
CA SER A 89 24.75 13.76 -2.47
C SER A 89 24.08 12.85 -1.45
N ALA A 90 23.58 13.39 -0.35
CA ALA A 90 22.83 12.63 0.64
C ALA A 90 21.52 12.08 0.05
N ALA A 91 20.76 12.91 -0.67
CA ALA A 91 19.54 12.50 -1.35
C ALA A 91 19.77 11.37 -2.37
N ALA A 92 20.85 11.50 -3.17
CA ALA A 92 21.23 10.49 -4.14
C ALA A 92 21.67 9.18 -3.48
N HIS A 93 22.35 9.25 -2.34
CA HIS A 93 22.73 8.07 -1.56
C HIS A 93 21.51 7.36 -0.97
N LEU A 94 20.60 8.12 -0.33
CA LEU A 94 19.37 7.57 0.25
C LEU A 94 18.45 6.95 -0.81
N GLY A 95 18.39 7.54 -2.01
CA GLY A 95 17.65 6.97 -3.16
C GLY A 95 18.48 6.02 -4.03
N GLY A 96 19.72 5.69 -3.66
CA GLY A 96 20.62 4.83 -4.42
C GLY A 96 20.16 3.36 -4.44
N LYS A 97 20.64 2.59 -5.43
CA LYS A 97 20.23 1.18 -5.61
C LYS A 97 20.62 0.32 -4.42
N ASP A 98 21.86 0.46 -3.96
CA ASP A 98 22.43 -0.41 -2.92
C ASP A 98 21.77 -0.16 -1.56
N LEU A 99 21.63 1.11 -1.16
CA LEU A 99 20.98 1.43 0.11
C LEU A 99 19.49 1.09 0.07
N SER A 100 18.80 1.33 -1.05
CA SER A 100 17.38 1.01 -1.17
C SER A 100 17.11 -0.51 -1.13
N LEU A 101 17.99 -1.32 -1.73
CA LEU A 101 17.91 -2.78 -1.61
C LEU A 101 18.15 -3.22 -0.16
N TRP A 102 19.20 -2.69 0.47
CA TRP A 102 19.48 -2.98 1.87
C TRP A 102 18.29 -2.63 2.78
N CYS A 103 17.68 -1.45 2.59
CA CYS A 103 16.48 -1.04 3.34
C CYS A 103 15.30 -2.00 3.13
N SER A 104 15.12 -2.55 1.93
CA SER A 104 14.04 -3.51 1.66
C SER A 104 14.28 -4.87 2.32
N MET A 105 15.54 -5.30 2.43
CA MET A 105 15.91 -6.57 3.07
C MET A 105 16.02 -6.47 4.59
N TYR A 106 16.33 -5.30 5.11
CA TYR A 106 16.41 -5.06 6.55
C TYR A 106 15.01 -4.72 7.10
N PRO A 107 14.63 -5.15 8.32
CA PRO A 107 13.31 -4.86 8.90
C PRO A 107 13.17 -3.38 9.26
N SER A 108 13.06 -2.52 8.26
CA SER A 108 13.08 -1.06 8.35
C SER A 108 11.79 -0.37 7.91
N GLY A 109 10.76 -1.13 7.51
CA GLY A 109 9.51 -0.58 7.01
C GLY A 109 9.53 -0.21 5.52
N PHE A 110 10.45 -0.78 4.73
CA PHE A 110 10.49 -0.64 3.27
C PHE A 110 10.25 -1.99 2.61
N GLN A 111 9.31 -2.03 1.70
CA GLN A 111 9.08 -3.16 0.81
C GLN A 111 9.89 -3.00 -0.50
N PRO A 112 10.09 -4.08 -1.29
CA PRO A 112 10.67 -3.99 -2.62
C PRO A 112 9.90 -3.01 -3.51
N TYR A 113 10.58 -2.09 -4.20
CA TYR A 113 9.94 -1.09 -5.07
C TYR A 113 10.73 -0.78 -6.35
N ARG A 114 11.82 -1.51 -6.59
CA ARG A 114 12.64 -1.43 -7.81
C ARG A 114 12.78 -2.80 -8.42
N ASN A 115 12.82 -2.91 -9.75
CA ASN A 115 13.06 -4.18 -10.43
C ASN A 115 14.31 -4.91 -9.91
N SER A 116 15.35 -4.17 -9.51
CA SER A 116 16.56 -4.77 -8.93
C SER A 116 16.37 -5.37 -7.55
N HIS A 117 15.29 -5.04 -6.84
CA HIS A 117 14.99 -5.60 -5.51
C HIS A 117 14.37 -7.01 -5.58
N PHE A 118 13.90 -7.42 -6.77
CA PHE A 118 13.27 -8.72 -7.00
C PHE A 118 14.27 -9.80 -7.41
N ASN A 119 15.57 -9.58 -7.19
CA ASN A 119 16.58 -10.60 -7.40
C ASN A 119 16.67 -11.50 -6.16
N HIS A 120 16.10 -12.71 -6.23
CA HIS A 120 16.09 -13.67 -5.13
C HIS A 120 17.48 -13.96 -4.56
N SER A 121 18.52 -13.97 -5.39
CA SER A 121 19.90 -14.25 -4.94
C SER A 121 20.44 -13.19 -3.99
N GLU A 122 20.03 -11.95 -4.11
CA GLU A 122 20.44 -10.86 -3.18
C GLU A 122 19.83 -11.10 -1.79
N TRP A 123 18.57 -11.53 -1.73
CA TRP A 123 17.90 -11.87 -0.48
C TRP A 123 18.52 -13.10 0.18
N VAL A 124 18.86 -14.11 -0.59
CA VAL A 124 19.58 -15.30 -0.08
C VAL A 124 20.97 -14.89 0.44
N GLY A 125 21.67 -14.02 -0.28
CA GLY A 125 22.94 -13.44 0.17
C GLY A 125 22.84 -12.64 1.47
N ALA A 126 21.67 -12.07 1.76
CA ALA A 126 21.35 -11.36 3.00
C ALA A 126 20.92 -12.29 4.15
N GLY A 127 20.79 -13.61 3.91
CA GLY A 127 20.50 -14.60 4.94
C GLY A 127 19.07 -15.15 4.94
N TYR A 128 18.24 -14.77 3.97
CA TYR A 128 16.91 -15.34 3.80
C TYR A 128 16.96 -16.72 3.12
N SER A 129 15.98 -17.59 3.36
CA SER A 129 15.86 -18.82 2.59
C SER A 129 15.43 -18.53 1.15
N MET A 130 15.78 -19.40 0.21
CA MET A 130 15.33 -19.30 -1.17
C MET A 130 13.79 -19.38 -1.27
N GLU A 131 13.19 -20.27 -0.46
CA GLU A 131 11.74 -20.46 -0.40
C GLU A 131 11.04 -19.15 0.01
N PHE A 132 11.51 -18.52 1.08
CA PHE A 132 10.98 -17.21 1.49
C PHE A 132 11.16 -16.15 0.42
N ALA A 133 12.37 -16.05 -0.16
CA ALA A 133 12.65 -15.01 -1.16
C ALA A 133 11.74 -15.15 -2.39
N GLN A 134 11.48 -16.39 -2.84
CA GLN A 134 10.56 -16.66 -3.94
C GLN A 134 9.12 -16.29 -3.56
N ASP A 135 8.58 -16.86 -2.49
CA ASP A 135 7.20 -16.67 -2.08
C ASP A 135 6.87 -15.19 -1.83
N TYR A 136 7.73 -14.50 -1.09
CA TYR A 136 7.56 -13.08 -0.78
C TYR A 136 7.68 -12.17 -2.01
N LEU A 137 8.76 -12.32 -2.79
CA LEU A 137 9.00 -11.41 -3.92
C LEU A 137 8.05 -11.67 -5.08
N ASP A 138 7.66 -12.92 -5.30
CA ASP A 138 6.69 -13.26 -6.36
C ASP A 138 5.30 -12.71 -6.01
N SER A 139 4.86 -12.83 -4.75
CA SER A 139 3.61 -12.23 -4.27
C SER A 139 3.59 -10.69 -4.40
N GLU A 140 4.69 -10.02 -4.05
CA GLU A 140 4.83 -8.57 -4.23
C GLU A 140 4.80 -8.20 -5.72
N ALA A 141 5.52 -8.95 -6.57
CA ALA A 141 5.53 -8.71 -8.01
C ALA A 141 4.15 -8.92 -8.65
N ASP A 142 3.44 -9.96 -8.24
CA ASP A 142 2.07 -10.24 -8.70
C ASP A 142 1.12 -9.12 -8.29
N SER A 143 1.25 -8.59 -7.06
CA SER A 143 0.47 -7.44 -6.60
C SER A 143 0.75 -6.18 -7.45
N TYR A 144 2.03 -5.85 -7.71
CA TYR A 144 2.40 -4.65 -8.47
C TYR A 144 2.04 -4.73 -9.95
N ASN A 145 2.08 -5.91 -10.55
CA ASN A 145 1.80 -6.11 -11.97
C ASN A 145 0.35 -6.53 -12.25
N HIS A 146 -0.47 -6.65 -11.22
CA HIS A 146 -1.85 -7.07 -11.40
C HIS A 146 -2.65 -6.05 -12.24
N PRO A 147 -3.40 -6.46 -13.26
CA PRO A 147 -4.12 -5.53 -14.15
C PRO A 147 -5.19 -4.70 -13.43
N ASN A 148 -5.71 -5.19 -12.32
CA ASN A 148 -6.69 -4.50 -11.47
C ASN A 148 -6.05 -3.91 -10.20
N ALA A 149 -4.74 -3.71 -10.15
CA ALA A 149 -4.13 -3.09 -8.99
C ALA A 149 -4.78 -1.74 -8.72
N ALA A 150 -5.35 -1.59 -7.52
CA ALA A 150 -5.99 -0.37 -7.09
C ALA A 150 -4.97 0.58 -6.47
N ILE A 151 -5.05 1.84 -6.83
CA ILE A 151 -4.22 2.91 -6.27
C ILE A 151 -5.12 3.82 -5.44
N GLU A 152 -4.63 4.25 -4.28
CA GLU A 152 -5.36 5.22 -3.47
C GLU A 152 -5.80 6.44 -4.29
N PRO A 153 -7.04 6.91 -4.10
CA PRO A 153 -7.55 8.07 -4.83
C PRO A 153 -6.71 9.32 -4.56
N ARG A 154 -6.21 9.94 -5.62
CA ARG A 154 -5.46 11.20 -5.55
C ARG A 154 -6.36 12.37 -5.90
N ILE A 155 -7.25 12.72 -4.95
CA ILE A 155 -8.23 13.78 -5.11
C ILE A 155 -8.08 14.85 -4.03
N PRO A 156 -8.45 16.10 -4.30
CA PRO A 156 -8.50 17.14 -3.29
C PRO A 156 -9.35 16.72 -2.09
N GLY A 157 -8.85 16.98 -0.89
CA GLY A 157 -9.59 16.69 0.34
C GLY A 157 -9.54 15.23 0.79
N ILE A 158 -8.73 14.36 0.19
CA ILE A 158 -8.69 12.91 0.48
C ILE A 158 -8.62 12.58 1.97
N PHE A 159 -7.87 13.35 2.77
CA PHE A 159 -7.79 13.13 4.21
C PHE A 159 -9.11 13.36 4.95
N GLN A 160 -10.01 14.20 4.42
CA GLN A 160 -11.35 14.37 5.00
C GLN A 160 -12.21 13.12 4.75
N TYR A 161 -12.06 12.49 3.57
CA TYR A 161 -12.73 11.23 3.27
C TYR A 161 -12.25 10.11 4.20
N TYR A 162 -10.94 10.00 4.40
CA TYR A 162 -10.37 9.01 5.32
C TYR A 162 -10.83 9.21 6.76
N SER A 163 -10.78 10.45 7.27
CA SER A 163 -11.21 10.74 8.65
C SER A 163 -12.66 10.33 8.90
N ILE A 164 -13.56 10.59 7.95
CA ILE A 164 -14.96 10.17 8.06
C ILE A 164 -15.08 8.64 8.05
N ALA A 165 -14.35 7.97 7.16
CA ALA A 165 -14.37 6.51 7.11
C ALA A 165 -13.86 5.91 8.44
N GLU A 166 -12.76 6.44 8.98
CA GLU A 166 -12.21 6.00 10.26
C GLU A 166 -13.21 6.18 11.42
N ASP A 167 -13.88 7.34 11.48
CA ASP A 167 -14.87 7.64 12.51
C ASP A 167 -16.08 6.68 12.43
N GLU A 168 -16.61 6.44 11.23
CA GLU A 168 -17.77 5.54 11.06
C GLU A 168 -17.38 4.07 11.28
N LEU A 169 -16.20 3.64 10.83
CA LEU A 169 -15.67 2.30 11.12
C LEU A 169 -15.49 2.08 12.62
N ALA A 170 -14.98 3.07 13.35
CA ALA A 170 -14.84 2.99 14.80
C ALA A 170 -16.19 2.78 15.49
N LYS A 171 -17.27 3.43 15.00
CA LYS A 171 -18.63 3.27 15.52
C LYS A 171 -19.21 1.87 15.22
N ILE A 172 -18.92 1.31 14.02
CA ILE A 172 -19.29 -0.07 13.69
C ILE A 172 -18.61 -1.04 14.66
N TYR A 173 -17.29 -0.90 14.86
CA TYR A 173 -16.53 -1.74 15.79
C TYR A 173 -17.01 -1.60 17.25
N ALA A 174 -17.49 -0.43 17.63
CA ALA A 174 -18.10 -0.19 18.94
C ALA A 174 -19.54 -0.73 19.05
N GLY A 175 -20.10 -1.30 17.99
CA GLY A 175 -21.47 -1.85 17.98
C GLY A 175 -22.57 -0.79 18.04
N GLN A 176 -22.27 0.48 17.66
CA GLN A 176 -23.28 1.55 17.69
C GLN A 176 -24.33 1.39 16.56
N PHE A 177 -23.93 0.79 15.45
CA PHE A 177 -24.83 0.42 14.34
C PHE A 177 -24.16 -0.70 13.49
N ASP A 178 -24.90 -1.29 12.56
CA ASP A 178 -24.42 -2.35 11.68
C ASP A 178 -23.51 -1.80 10.56
N ALA A 179 -22.83 -2.71 9.87
CA ALA A 179 -21.88 -2.35 8.81
C ALA A 179 -22.55 -1.64 7.62
N GLN A 180 -23.79 -2.00 7.28
CA GLN A 180 -24.52 -1.37 6.17
C GLN A 180 -24.84 0.09 6.51
N THR A 181 -25.34 0.35 7.69
CA THR A 181 -25.63 1.72 8.17
C THR A 181 -24.36 2.59 8.17
N GLY A 182 -23.24 2.03 8.64
CA GLY A 182 -21.96 2.75 8.61
C GLY A 182 -21.48 3.04 7.19
N ALA A 183 -21.58 2.08 6.28
CA ALA A 183 -21.21 2.28 4.87
C ALA A 183 -22.09 3.36 4.21
N ASP A 184 -23.39 3.38 4.48
CA ASP A 184 -24.30 4.39 3.96
C ASP A 184 -23.98 5.79 4.51
N ASN A 185 -23.61 5.88 5.78
CA ASN A 185 -23.16 7.14 6.41
C ASN A 185 -21.88 7.66 5.75
N ILE A 186 -20.90 6.78 5.53
CA ILE A 186 -19.66 7.13 4.83
C ILE A 186 -19.96 7.66 3.44
N ALA A 187 -20.75 6.94 2.66
CA ALA A 187 -21.12 7.32 1.29
C ALA A 187 -21.80 8.68 1.26
N ALA A 188 -22.78 8.90 2.11
CA ALA A 188 -23.51 10.18 2.19
C ALA A 188 -22.62 11.36 2.61
N ALA A 189 -21.67 11.13 3.51
CA ALA A 189 -20.73 12.16 3.94
C ALA A 189 -19.67 12.45 2.85
N TRP A 190 -19.20 11.43 2.16
CA TRP A 190 -18.29 11.56 1.03
C TRP A 190 -18.90 12.32 -0.14
N ASP A 191 -20.16 12.08 -0.45
CA ASP A 191 -20.91 12.86 -1.46
C ASP A 191 -20.96 14.35 -1.10
N LYS A 192 -21.23 14.69 0.16
CA LYS A 192 -21.23 16.08 0.63
C LYS A 192 -19.86 16.76 0.45
N ILE A 193 -18.76 16.07 0.80
CA ILE A 193 -17.41 16.60 0.59
C ILE A 193 -17.16 16.82 -0.91
N THR A 194 -17.51 15.83 -1.73
CA THR A 194 -17.35 15.90 -3.18
C THR A 194 -18.07 17.11 -3.77
N ASP A 195 -19.31 17.35 -3.36
CA ASP A 195 -20.09 18.48 -3.84
C ASP A 195 -19.54 19.82 -3.33
N GLN A 196 -19.07 19.90 -2.08
CA GLN A 196 -18.44 21.09 -1.51
C GLN A 196 -17.13 21.49 -2.23
N ILE A 197 -16.31 20.50 -2.60
CA ILE A 197 -15.05 20.72 -3.31
C ILE A 197 -15.31 21.00 -4.80
N GLY A 198 -16.41 20.47 -5.36
CA GLY A 198 -16.81 20.57 -6.76
C GLY A 198 -16.57 19.27 -7.53
N ARG A 199 -17.61 18.48 -7.71
CA ARG A 199 -17.61 17.14 -8.33
C ARG A 199 -16.95 17.12 -9.72
N GLU A 200 -17.27 18.05 -10.58
CA GLU A 200 -16.69 18.12 -11.93
C GLU A 200 -15.16 18.36 -11.89
N SER A 201 -14.72 19.24 -11.00
CA SER A 201 -13.28 19.50 -10.81
C SER A 201 -12.56 18.26 -10.28
N GLN A 202 -13.15 17.55 -9.33
CA GLN A 202 -12.58 16.31 -8.79
C GLN A 202 -12.48 15.22 -9.86
N ILE A 203 -13.52 15.02 -10.68
CA ILE A 203 -13.50 14.05 -11.78
C ILE A 203 -12.35 14.36 -12.75
N LYS A 204 -12.18 15.65 -13.13
CA LYS A 204 -11.09 16.07 -14.00
C LYS A 204 -9.71 15.79 -13.40
N LEU A 205 -9.53 16.13 -12.13
CA LEU A 205 -8.25 15.93 -11.43
C LEU A 205 -7.96 14.44 -11.21
N TYR A 206 -8.97 13.65 -10.89
CA TYR A 206 -8.81 12.21 -10.73
C TYR A 206 -8.42 11.53 -12.05
N LYS A 207 -9.11 11.87 -13.16
CA LYS A 207 -8.72 11.37 -14.48
C LYS A 207 -7.27 11.75 -14.83
N ALA A 208 -6.89 13.01 -14.61
CA ALA A 208 -5.53 13.45 -14.85
C ALA A 208 -4.50 12.70 -13.99
N SER A 209 -4.84 12.31 -12.74
CA SER A 209 -3.96 11.52 -11.88
C SER A 209 -3.76 10.09 -12.38
N LEU A 210 -4.69 9.58 -13.18
CA LEU A 210 -4.62 8.26 -13.83
C LEU A 210 -4.02 8.31 -15.25
N GLY A 211 -3.66 9.52 -15.74
CA GLY A 211 -3.14 9.69 -17.10
C GLY A 211 -4.24 9.67 -18.19
N LEU A 212 -5.50 9.94 -17.82
CA LEU A 212 -6.68 9.95 -18.70
C LEU A 212 -7.12 11.37 -19.06
#